data_d3a388658b3ba8d17b2f94fabe7d5c8f
#
_entry.id   d3a388658b3ba8d17b2f94fabe7d5c8f
#
_cell.length_a   1.000
_cell.length_b   1.000
_cell.length_c   1.000
_cell.angle_alpha   90.00
_cell.angle_beta   90.00
_cell.angle_gamma   90.00
#
_symmetry.space_group_name_H-M   'P 1'
#
loop_
_entity.id
_entity.type
_entity.pdbx_description
1 polymer ?
#
loop_
_entity_poly.entity_id
_entity_poly.type
_entity_poly.pdbx_seq_one_letter_code
_entity_poly.pdbx_strand_id
1 'polypeptide(L)'
;MCGFPKKLLISLHFLSKRSESPIFAGMKTLSLLFFLGCFGITFKSNAQLKPIYSQADYAFWLHLPADSILKAKPPVLIFLHGKSLSGTDLTRVKRYGVISEIEKGRKIPAVVVAPQTSNGWDPVKVMSVLSFVKKNFDVDTNRVYVVGMSMGGYGTLNFAGKYPEHVAAAVALCGGGNIKDGCNLATVPLWIQHGTLDQAVPISESEKIVRAIQNCNGGENLKYTALKGADHGDLEKMFRADELYTWLFQFTKEVQE
;
A
#
# COMPACT_ATOMS: atom_id res chain seq x y z
N MET A 1 -20.26 5.95 47.21
CA MET A 1 -19.69 6.97 48.12
C MET A 1 -18.56 7.64 47.37
N CYS A 2 -18.80 8.95 47.15
CA CYS A 2 -17.89 10.09 47.11
C CYS A 2 -16.63 9.98 46.18
N GLY A 3 -16.29 10.93 45.36
CA GLY A 3 -16.81 12.25 45.04
C GLY A 3 -15.90 12.93 44.06
N PHE A 4 -16.48 13.77 43.22
CA PHE A 4 -15.75 14.70 42.29
C PHE A 4 -15.13 15.87 43.07
N PRO A 5 -14.13 16.55 42.51
CA PRO A 5 -13.95 17.97 42.75
C PRO A 5 -14.05 18.82 41.46
N LYS A 6 -15.04 19.64 41.37
CA LYS A 6 -15.17 21.12 41.31
C LYS A 6 -14.23 21.87 40.38
N LYS A 7 -14.93 22.54 39.46
CA LYS A 7 -14.50 23.66 38.61
C LYS A 7 -14.06 24.88 39.46
N LEU A 8 -13.02 25.58 39.02
CA LEU A 8 -12.64 26.91 39.50
C LEU A 8 -12.89 27.91 38.37
N LEU A 9 -13.93 28.74 38.55
CA LEU A 9 -14.20 29.98 37.79
C LEU A 9 -13.39 31.08 38.47
N ILE A 10 -12.57 31.80 37.67
CA ILE A 10 -12.02 33.11 38.10
C ILE A 10 -12.66 34.21 37.25
N SER A 11 -13.47 34.99 37.93
CA SER A 11 -14.04 36.23 37.45
C SER A 11 -13.05 37.38 37.68
N LEU A 12 -12.76 38.19 36.66
CA LEU A 12 -12.08 39.46 36.82
C LEU A 12 -12.94 40.58 36.26
N HIS A 13 -13.54 41.27 37.22
CA HIS A 13 -14.13 42.64 37.01
C HIS A 13 -12.97 43.60 36.86
N PHE A 14 -13.06 44.48 35.87
CA PHE A 14 -12.35 45.75 35.93
C PHE A 14 -13.24 46.91 35.50
N LEU A 15 -13.24 47.87 36.38
CA LEU A 15 -14.10 49.02 36.47
C LEU A 15 -13.82 50.11 35.41
N SER A 16 -14.94 50.72 35.03
CA SER A 16 -15.12 52.00 34.34
C SER A 16 -14.26 53.14 34.87
N LYS A 17 -13.75 53.99 33.94
CA LYS A 17 -13.68 55.44 34.15
C LYS A 17 -13.95 56.18 32.85
N ARG A 18 -15.05 56.95 32.87
CA ARG A 18 -15.43 58.00 31.91
C ARG A 18 -14.46 59.15 32.05
N SER A 19 -14.12 59.82 30.94
CA SER A 19 -13.92 61.30 30.89
C SER A 19 -14.32 61.76 29.51
N GLU A 20 -15.11 62.85 29.56
CA GLU A 20 -15.81 63.48 28.45
C GLU A 20 -14.93 64.47 27.69
N SER A 21 -15.11 64.47 26.38
CA SER A 21 -15.30 65.52 25.35
C SER A 21 -14.29 66.66 25.22
N PRO A 22 -14.38 67.55 24.17
CA PRO A 22 -15.07 67.46 22.86
C PRO A 22 -14.25 68.01 21.66
N ILE A 23 -14.92 67.98 20.47
CA ILE A 23 -14.80 68.90 19.34
C ILE A 23 -13.77 68.63 18.23
N PHE A 24 -14.21 68.42 17.09
CA PHE A 24 -14.18 69.06 15.76
C PHE A 24 -14.05 68.14 14.55
N ALA A 25 -15.06 68.32 13.70
CA ALA A 25 -15.02 68.50 12.24
C ALA A 25 -14.45 67.45 11.33
N GLY A 26 -15.38 66.83 10.61
CA GLY A 26 -15.26 66.69 9.15
C GLY A 26 -14.12 65.98 8.55
N MET A 27 -14.25 64.64 8.40
CA MET A 27 -13.53 63.95 7.34
C MET A 27 -14.40 62.85 6.72
N LYS A 28 -14.51 62.95 5.39
CA LYS A 28 -15.27 62.07 4.52
C LYS A 28 -14.83 60.61 4.72
N THR A 29 -15.78 59.77 5.04
CA THR A 29 -15.58 58.30 5.10
C THR A 29 -15.27 57.76 3.71
N LEU A 30 -14.01 57.49 3.44
CA LEU A 30 -13.55 56.66 2.31
C LEU A 30 -13.67 55.20 2.74
N SER A 31 -14.80 54.57 2.36
CA SER A 31 -14.98 53.12 2.55
C SER A 31 -13.95 52.36 1.69
N LEU A 32 -12.85 51.98 2.29
CA LEU A 32 -11.88 51.05 1.69
C LEU A 32 -12.42 49.62 1.88
N LEU A 33 -13.14 49.12 0.87
CA LEU A 33 -13.51 47.71 0.77
C LEU A 33 -12.22 46.88 0.61
N PHE A 34 -11.74 46.36 1.72
CA PHE A 34 -10.73 45.31 1.71
C PHE A 34 -11.38 44.02 1.17
N PHE A 35 -11.24 43.81 -0.12
CA PHE A 35 -11.44 42.48 -0.70
C PHE A 35 -10.34 41.55 -0.14
N LEU A 36 -10.65 40.82 0.95
CA LEU A 36 -9.88 39.68 1.36
C LEU A 36 -10.05 38.61 0.29
N GLY A 37 -9.21 38.66 -0.74
CA GLY A 37 -9.04 37.53 -1.67
C GLY A 37 -8.50 36.38 -0.88
N CYS A 38 -9.35 35.42 -0.48
CA CYS A 38 -8.93 34.10 -0.07
C CYS A 38 -8.24 33.45 -1.25
N PHE A 39 -6.94 33.73 -1.41
CA PHE A 39 -6.08 32.89 -2.21
C PHE A 39 -6.03 31.55 -1.47
N GLY A 40 -6.95 30.65 -1.82
CA GLY A 40 -6.88 29.25 -1.45
C GLY A 40 -5.61 28.67 -2.02
N ILE A 41 -4.53 28.66 -1.23
CA ILE A 41 -3.34 27.88 -1.51
C ILE A 41 -3.78 26.44 -1.42
N THR A 42 -4.17 25.86 -2.56
CA THR A 42 -4.35 24.43 -2.69
C THR A 42 -2.97 23.81 -2.58
N PHE A 43 -2.60 23.37 -1.39
CA PHE A 43 -1.48 22.46 -1.21
C PHE A 43 -1.85 21.19 -1.98
N LYS A 44 -1.33 21.03 -3.19
CA LYS A 44 -1.28 19.72 -3.83
C LYS A 44 -0.35 18.86 -2.97
N SER A 45 -0.90 18.05 -2.08
CA SER A 45 -0.14 17.04 -1.42
C SER A 45 0.37 16.09 -2.51
N ASN A 46 1.67 16.11 -2.73
CA ASN A 46 2.32 15.18 -3.63
C ASN A 46 2.31 13.80 -2.95
N ALA A 47 2.13 12.76 -3.75
CA ALA A 47 2.32 11.38 -3.31
C ALA A 47 3.62 11.25 -2.50
N GLN A 48 3.52 10.72 -1.29
CA GLN A 48 4.65 10.71 -0.35
C GLN A 48 5.24 9.30 -0.24
N LEU A 49 6.55 9.17 -0.52
CA LEU A 49 7.31 7.95 -0.28
C LEU A 49 8.23 8.16 0.94
N LYS A 50 8.07 7.34 1.99
CA LYS A 50 8.87 7.43 3.22
C LYS A 50 9.29 6.06 3.75
N PRO A 51 10.49 5.93 4.35
CA PRO A 51 10.90 4.72 5.02
C PRO A 51 10.27 4.63 6.42
N ILE A 52 9.90 3.42 6.81
CA ILE A 52 9.37 3.10 8.14
C ILE A 52 10.28 2.04 8.75
N TYR A 53 10.79 2.33 9.96
CA TYR A 53 11.62 1.43 10.73
C TYR A 53 10.96 1.10 12.06
N SER A 54 11.12 -0.13 12.54
CA SER A 54 10.71 -0.55 13.91
C SER A 54 9.22 -0.35 14.25
N GLN A 55 8.34 -0.32 13.25
CA GLN A 55 6.89 -0.21 13.42
C GLN A 55 6.15 -1.51 13.07
N ALA A 56 6.86 -2.46 12.45
CA ALA A 56 6.45 -3.80 12.11
C ALA A 56 7.68 -4.72 12.14
N ASP A 57 7.50 -6.03 11.92
CA ASP A 57 8.60 -7.01 11.96
C ASP A 57 9.57 -6.89 10.77
N TYR A 58 9.21 -6.13 9.75
CA TYR A 58 10.08 -5.69 8.66
C TYR A 58 10.14 -4.16 8.61
N ALA A 59 11.30 -3.60 8.32
CA ALA A 59 11.41 -2.24 7.81
C ALA A 59 10.84 -2.20 6.39
N PHE A 60 10.17 -1.10 5.99
CA PHE A 60 9.51 -1.01 4.70
C PHE A 60 9.42 0.42 4.16
N TRP A 61 9.35 0.54 2.83
CA TRP A 61 8.90 1.76 2.19
C TRP A 61 7.38 1.86 2.24
N LEU A 62 6.90 3.03 2.64
CA LEU A 62 5.48 3.39 2.60
C LEU A 62 5.27 4.48 1.56
N HIS A 63 4.43 4.21 0.57
CA HIS A 63 3.92 5.21 -0.36
C HIS A 63 2.47 5.52 -0.04
N LEU A 64 2.17 6.81 0.09
CA LEU A 64 0.81 7.32 0.22
C LEU A 64 0.40 7.95 -1.11
N PRO A 65 -0.74 7.58 -1.70
CA PRO A 65 -1.26 8.23 -2.90
C PRO A 65 -1.68 9.68 -2.60
N ALA A 66 -2.08 10.43 -3.62
CA ALA A 66 -2.57 11.80 -3.46
C ALA A 66 -3.76 11.86 -2.47
N ASP A 67 -3.90 12.99 -1.75
CA ASP A 67 -4.90 13.17 -0.67
C ASP A 67 -6.34 12.87 -1.10
N SER A 68 -6.69 13.18 -2.35
CA SER A 68 -8.03 12.87 -2.89
C SER A 68 -8.32 11.36 -2.91
N ILE A 69 -7.29 10.55 -3.15
CA ILE A 69 -7.36 9.08 -3.15
C ILE A 69 -7.37 8.55 -1.72
N LEU A 70 -6.54 9.12 -0.83
CA LEU A 70 -6.52 8.75 0.58
C LEU A 70 -7.89 8.92 1.26
N LYS A 71 -8.60 10.00 0.95
CA LYS A 71 -9.95 10.25 1.47
C LYS A 71 -11.02 9.27 0.98
N ALA A 72 -10.75 8.55 -0.11
CA ALA A 72 -11.67 7.59 -0.73
C ALA A 72 -11.40 6.14 -0.29
N LYS A 73 -10.74 5.91 0.85
CA LYS A 73 -10.34 4.59 1.35
C LYS A 73 -9.59 3.79 0.29
N PRO A 74 -8.34 4.14 -0.01
CA PRO A 74 -7.56 3.47 -1.05
C PRO A 74 -7.31 2.01 -0.72
N PRO A 75 -7.10 1.16 -1.74
CA PRO A 75 -6.60 -0.18 -1.55
C PRO A 75 -5.17 -0.20 -1.00
N VAL A 76 -4.73 -1.38 -0.58
CA VAL A 76 -3.34 -1.64 -0.17
C VAL A 76 -2.65 -2.52 -1.21
N LEU A 77 -1.44 -2.15 -1.61
CA LEU A 77 -0.57 -2.96 -2.46
C LEU A 77 0.71 -3.31 -1.71
N ILE A 78 0.97 -4.60 -1.50
CA ILE A 78 2.18 -5.13 -0.88
C ILE A 78 3.12 -5.58 -2.00
N PHE A 79 4.33 -5.04 -2.05
CA PHE A 79 5.38 -5.46 -2.97
C PHE A 79 6.46 -6.24 -2.24
N LEU A 80 6.69 -7.49 -2.65
CA LEU A 80 7.70 -8.37 -2.10
C LEU A 80 8.87 -8.53 -3.09
N HIS A 81 10.05 -8.06 -2.71
CA HIS A 81 11.23 -8.05 -3.56
C HIS A 81 11.89 -9.43 -3.73
N GLY A 82 12.68 -9.59 -4.79
CA GLY A 82 13.54 -10.74 -5.02
C GLY A 82 14.85 -10.70 -4.21
N LYS A 83 15.60 -11.80 -4.24
CA LYS A 83 16.84 -12.00 -3.46
C LYS A 83 17.87 -10.90 -3.68
N SER A 84 17.97 -10.33 -4.87
CA SER A 84 18.95 -9.28 -5.20
C SER A 84 18.79 -7.98 -4.39
N LEU A 85 17.60 -7.74 -3.81
CA LEU A 85 17.31 -6.58 -2.96
C LEU A 85 17.33 -6.90 -1.46
N SER A 86 17.67 -8.16 -1.09
CA SER A 86 17.78 -8.58 0.31
C SER A 86 18.83 -7.79 1.07
N GLY A 87 18.62 -7.63 2.37
CA GLY A 87 19.55 -6.97 3.28
C GLY A 87 18.85 -6.14 4.33
N THR A 88 19.61 -5.22 4.92
CA THR A 88 19.13 -4.27 5.95
C THR A 88 19.17 -2.82 5.47
N ASP A 89 19.67 -2.57 4.26
CA ASP A 89 19.65 -1.27 3.59
C ASP A 89 18.38 -1.16 2.75
N LEU A 90 17.38 -0.49 3.30
CA LEU A 90 16.07 -0.34 2.68
C LEU A 90 16.13 0.39 1.32
N THR A 91 17.18 1.18 1.03
CA THR A 91 17.35 1.87 -0.25
C THR A 91 17.47 0.89 -1.42
N ARG A 92 17.93 -0.34 -1.19
CA ARG A 92 18.03 -1.39 -2.21
C ARG A 92 16.67 -1.72 -2.83
N VAL A 93 15.57 -1.63 -2.06
CA VAL A 93 14.21 -1.93 -2.52
C VAL A 93 13.75 -0.97 -3.63
N LYS A 94 14.43 0.14 -3.81
CA LYS A 94 14.16 1.12 -4.88
C LYS A 94 14.75 0.75 -6.25
N ARG A 95 15.61 -0.25 -6.33
CA ARG A 95 16.35 -0.56 -7.57
C ARG A 95 15.44 -1.07 -8.69
N TYR A 96 14.41 -1.83 -8.36
CA TYR A 96 13.38 -2.29 -9.30
C TYR A 96 12.04 -2.55 -8.60
N GLY A 97 11.02 -2.91 -9.37
CA GLY A 97 9.70 -3.23 -8.86
C GLY A 97 8.83 -2.00 -8.61
N VAL A 98 7.81 -2.15 -7.80
CA VAL A 98 6.76 -1.14 -7.60
C VAL A 98 7.31 0.20 -7.11
N ILE A 99 8.27 0.19 -6.16
CA ILE A 99 8.84 1.43 -5.62
C ILE A 99 9.66 2.16 -6.67
N SER A 100 10.46 1.44 -7.47
CA SER A 100 11.21 2.02 -8.59
C SER A 100 10.28 2.71 -9.58
N GLU A 101 9.15 2.11 -9.91
CA GLU A 101 8.19 2.70 -10.86
C GLU A 101 7.49 3.93 -10.26
N ILE A 102 7.20 3.95 -8.96
CA ILE A 102 6.70 5.14 -8.26
C ILE A 102 7.73 6.29 -8.34
N GLU A 103 9.01 6.02 -8.09
CA GLU A 103 10.07 7.04 -8.19
C GLU A 103 10.26 7.56 -9.62
N LYS A 104 9.98 6.75 -10.63
CA LYS A 104 9.95 7.15 -12.04
C LYS A 104 8.67 7.91 -12.44
N GLY A 105 7.76 8.12 -11.50
CA GLY A 105 6.56 8.94 -11.71
C GLY A 105 5.27 8.14 -11.95
N ARG A 106 5.29 6.79 -11.86
CA ARG A 106 4.05 5.99 -11.92
C ARG A 106 3.13 6.36 -10.76
N LYS A 107 1.91 6.72 -11.09
CA LYS A 107 0.87 7.00 -10.09
C LYS A 107 0.12 5.71 -9.78
N ILE A 108 0.26 5.23 -8.56
CA ILE A 108 -0.45 4.05 -8.06
C ILE A 108 -1.54 4.53 -7.09
N PRO A 109 -2.83 4.27 -7.37
CA PRO A 109 -3.95 4.74 -6.54
C PRO A 109 -4.17 3.83 -5.32
N ALA A 110 -3.09 3.50 -4.61
CA ALA A 110 -3.08 2.61 -3.45
C ALA A 110 -2.09 3.10 -2.40
N VAL A 111 -2.32 2.74 -1.15
CA VAL A 111 -1.25 2.73 -0.15
C VAL A 111 -0.33 1.56 -0.50
N VAL A 112 0.94 1.87 -0.81
CA VAL A 112 1.91 0.82 -1.17
C VAL A 112 2.87 0.62 -0.02
N VAL A 113 3.09 -0.64 0.35
CA VAL A 113 4.14 -1.06 1.29
C VAL A 113 5.09 -2.01 0.60
N ALA A 114 6.38 -1.74 0.77
CA ALA A 114 7.45 -2.56 0.23
C ALA A 114 8.44 -2.90 1.34
N PRO A 115 8.20 -3.98 2.09
CA PRO A 115 9.10 -4.42 3.15
C PRO A 115 10.42 -4.91 2.58
N GLN A 116 11.44 -4.98 3.45
CA GLN A 116 12.72 -5.60 3.15
C GLN A 116 13.00 -6.76 4.09
N THR A 117 13.50 -7.84 3.53
CA THR A 117 14.00 -8.99 4.27
C THR A 117 15.45 -9.32 3.88
N SER A 118 16.20 -9.92 4.79
CA SER A 118 17.54 -10.45 4.51
C SER A 118 17.53 -11.93 4.11
N ASN A 119 16.52 -12.70 4.53
CA ASN A 119 16.53 -14.18 4.44
C ASN A 119 15.20 -14.81 4.01
N GLY A 120 14.55 -14.27 2.98
CA GLY A 120 13.26 -14.81 2.53
C GLY A 120 12.06 -14.19 3.27
N TRP A 121 10.86 -14.57 2.83
CA TRP A 121 9.61 -13.96 3.30
C TRP A 121 8.92 -14.85 4.32
N ASP A 122 8.68 -14.31 5.50
CA ASP A 122 7.80 -14.90 6.51
C ASP A 122 6.40 -14.25 6.37
N PRO A 123 5.35 -15.02 6.05
CA PRO A 123 3.99 -14.49 5.93
C PRO A 123 3.48 -13.79 7.18
N VAL A 124 3.89 -14.22 8.38
CA VAL A 124 3.49 -13.57 9.66
C VAL A 124 4.08 -12.17 9.75
N LYS A 125 5.34 -12.00 9.36
CA LYS A 125 6.00 -10.70 9.35
C LYS A 125 5.45 -9.79 8.24
N VAL A 126 5.05 -10.33 7.10
CA VAL A 126 4.32 -9.56 6.06
C VAL A 126 2.98 -9.10 6.60
N MET A 127 2.26 -9.96 7.35
CA MET A 127 1.01 -9.60 8.02
C MET A 127 1.19 -8.48 9.04
N SER A 128 2.32 -8.42 9.77
CA SER A 128 2.57 -7.32 10.71
C SER A 128 2.66 -5.97 10.00
N VAL A 129 3.24 -5.93 8.78
CA VAL A 129 3.28 -4.71 7.94
C VAL A 129 1.87 -4.31 7.48
N LEU A 130 1.04 -5.28 7.05
CA LEU A 130 -0.34 -5.02 6.69
C LEU A 130 -1.16 -4.51 7.89
N SER A 131 -0.94 -5.09 9.07
CA SER A 131 -1.59 -4.68 10.32
C SER A 131 -1.24 -3.25 10.71
N PHE A 132 0.03 -2.84 10.50
CA PHE A 132 0.43 -1.45 10.67
C PHE A 132 -0.36 -0.52 9.74
N VAL A 133 -0.52 -0.87 8.46
CA VAL A 133 -1.29 -0.06 7.51
C VAL A 133 -2.74 0.06 7.95
N LYS A 134 -3.40 -1.06 8.25
CA LYS A 134 -4.80 -1.10 8.70
C LYS A 134 -5.04 -0.28 9.98
N LYS A 135 -4.06 -0.23 10.88
CA LYS A 135 -4.15 0.53 12.15
C LYS A 135 -3.99 2.04 11.96
N ASN A 136 -3.15 2.46 10.99
CA ASN A 136 -2.70 3.86 10.89
C ASN A 136 -3.34 4.63 9.73
N PHE A 137 -4.03 3.95 8.81
CA PHE A 137 -4.64 4.55 7.63
C PHE A 137 -6.05 4.00 7.40
N ASP A 138 -6.97 4.87 6.99
CA ASP A 138 -8.33 4.45 6.59
C ASP A 138 -8.27 3.89 5.17
N VAL A 139 -7.98 2.59 5.06
CA VAL A 139 -7.84 1.85 3.81
C VAL A 139 -9.00 0.88 3.60
N ASP A 140 -9.25 0.52 2.35
CA ASP A 140 -10.21 -0.53 2.01
C ASP A 140 -9.57 -1.91 2.24
N THR A 141 -9.97 -2.56 3.32
CA THR A 141 -9.44 -3.87 3.72
C THR A 141 -9.91 -5.03 2.84
N ASN A 142 -10.93 -4.80 1.99
CA ASN A 142 -11.38 -5.77 0.99
C ASN A 142 -10.60 -5.67 -0.32
N ARG A 143 -9.71 -4.68 -0.43
CA ARG A 143 -8.85 -4.47 -1.60
C ARG A 143 -7.38 -4.46 -1.20
N VAL A 144 -6.89 -5.61 -0.70
CA VAL A 144 -5.48 -5.84 -0.40
C VAL A 144 -4.88 -6.73 -1.48
N TYR A 145 -3.83 -6.24 -2.11
CA TYR A 145 -3.14 -6.91 -3.21
C TYR A 145 -1.70 -7.20 -2.86
N VAL A 146 -1.18 -8.30 -3.40
CA VAL A 146 0.22 -8.69 -3.20
C VAL A 146 0.87 -8.98 -4.54
N VAL A 147 2.07 -8.43 -4.74
CA VAL A 147 2.87 -8.71 -5.93
C VAL A 147 4.32 -8.93 -5.56
N GLY A 148 4.97 -9.89 -6.19
CA GLY A 148 6.38 -10.14 -5.96
C GLY A 148 7.04 -10.94 -7.06
N MET A 149 8.38 -10.87 -7.11
CA MET A 149 9.18 -11.53 -8.12
C MET A 149 10.23 -12.44 -7.48
N SER A 150 10.48 -13.61 -8.07
CA SER A 150 11.53 -14.52 -7.62
C SER A 150 11.28 -14.97 -6.17
N MET A 151 12.21 -14.72 -5.25
CA MET A 151 11.99 -14.89 -3.81
C MET A 151 10.70 -14.15 -3.36
N GLY A 152 10.39 -12.98 -3.93
CA GLY A 152 9.13 -12.26 -3.68
C GLY A 152 7.91 -12.95 -4.28
N GLY A 153 8.06 -13.66 -5.39
CA GLY A 153 7.01 -14.52 -5.97
C GLY A 153 6.65 -15.67 -5.03
N TYR A 154 7.66 -16.31 -4.43
CA TYR A 154 7.45 -17.30 -3.34
C TYR A 154 6.74 -16.64 -2.13
N GLY A 155 7.21 -15.46 -1.72
CA GLY A 155 6.60 -14.71 -0.62
C GLY A 155 5.13 -14.39 -0.89
N THR A 156 4.80 -14.03 -2.12
CA THR A 156 3.44 -13.72 -2.56
C THR A 156 2.53 -14.94 -2.43
N LEU A 157 2.95 -16.08 -2.97
CA LEU A 157 2.17 -17.32 -2.90
C LEU A 157 2.04 -17.84 -1.48
N ASN A 158 3.12 -17.79 -0.69
CA ASN A 158 3.09 -18.22 0.71
C ASN A 158 2.21 -17.31 1.57
N PHE A 159 2.22 -16.00 1.32
CA PHE A 159 1.35 -15.07 2.04
C PHE A 159 -0.12 -15.27 1.66
N ALA A 160 -0.43 -15.34 0.37
CA ALA A 160 -1.79 -15.56 -0.11
C ALA A 160 -2.35 -16.94 0.31
N GLY A 161 -1.50 -17.97 0.31
CA GLY A 161 -1.90 -19.31 0.76
C GLY A 161 -2.14 -19.42 2.26
N LYS A 162 -1.40 -18.64 3.07
CA LYS A 162 -1.57 -18.63 4.52
C LYS A 162 -2.72 -17.74 4.99
N TYR A 163 -2.98 -16.65 4.28
CA TYR A 163 -3.97 -15.63 4.64
C TYR A 163 -4.90 -15.29 3.46
N PRO A 164 -5.55 -16.29 2.85
CA PRO A 164 -6.38 -16.07 1.66
C PRO A 164 -7.54 -15.10 1.94
N GLU A 165 -8.02 -15.05 3.20
CA GLU A 165 -9.09 -14.16 3.65
C GLU A 165 -8.69 -12.67 3.65
N HIS A 166 -7.39 -12.37 3.57
CA HIS A 166 -6.88 -11.01 3.55
C HIS A 166 -6.44 -10.53 2.16
N VAL A 167 -6.47 -11.37 1.13
CA VAL A 167 -5.93 -11.06 -0.21
C VAL A 167 -7.05 -11.00 -1.24
N ALA A 168 -7.27 -9.85 -1.86
CA ALA A 168 -8.23 -9.66 -2.94
C ALA A 168 -7.73 -10.21 -4.28
N ALA A 169 -6.42 -10.04 -4.56
CA ALA A 169 -5.74 -10.66 -5.68
C ALA A 169 -4.23 -10.67 -5.47
N ALA A 170 -3.52 -11.58 -6.14
CA ALA A 170 -2.06 -11.63 -6.07
C ALA A 170 -1.41 -11.95 -7.42
N VAL A 171 -0.20 -11.38 -7.65
CA VAL A 171 0.61 -11.65 -8.84
C VAL A 171 1.97 -12.19 -8.41
N ALA A 172 2.28 -13.42 -8.80
CA ALA A 172 3.56 -14.07 -8.54
C ALA A 172 4.37 -14.16 -9.84
N LEU A 173 5.52 -13.48 -9.87
CA LEU A 173 6.44 -13.50 -11.00
C LEU A 173 7.60 -14.45 -10.69
N CYS A 174 7.84 -15.43 -11.57
CA CYS A 174 8.92 -16.44 -11.50
C CYS A 174 9.18 -16.97 -10.07
N GLY A 175 8.12 -17.38 -9.39
CA GLY A 175 8.15 -17.93 -8.04
C GLY A 175 7.57 -19.33 -7.94
N GLY A 176 7.60 -19.87 -6.74
CA GLY A 176 6.91 -21.09 -6.33
C GLY A 176 6.27 -20.88 -4.96
N GLY A 177 5.88 -21.95 -4.31
CA GLY A 177 5.24 -21.89 -3.00
C GLY A 177 5.07 -23.27 -2.37
N ASN A 178 4.32 -23.31 -1.27
CA ASN A 178 3.96 -24.55 -0.61
C ASN A 178 2.75 -25.18 -1.33
N ILE A 179 2.94 -26.34 -1.93
CA ILE A 179 1.87 -27.07 -2.64
C ILE A 179 0.69 -27.46 -1.73
N LYS A 180 0.91 -27.55 -0.41
CA LYS A 180 -0.16 -27.83 0.56
C LYS A 180 -1.18 -26.69 0.66
N ASP A 181 -0.79 -25.48 0.24
CA ASP A 181 -1.67 -24.32 0.26
C ASP A 181 -2.52 -24.21 -1.02
N GLY A 182 -2.48 -25.19 -1.91
CA GLY A 182 -3.18 -25.19 -3.20
C GLY A 182 -4.67 -24.87 -3.07
N CYS A 183 -5.36 -25.46 -2.08
CA CYS A 183 -6.80 -25.21 -1.89
C CYS A 183 -7.08 -23.80 -1.36
N ASN A 184 -6.22 -23.26 -0.50
CA ASN A 184 -6.34 -21.87 -0.04
C ASN A 184 -6.09 -20.90 -1.21
N LEU A 185 -5.04 -21.17 -1.99
CA LEU A 185 -4.72 -20.37 -3.18
C LEU A 185 -5.82 -20.40 -4.24
N ALA A 186 -6.58 -21.50 -4.33
CA ALA A 186 -7.71 -21.64 -5.24
C ALA A 186 -8.84 -20.62 -4.95
N THR A 187 -8.92 -20.10 -3.73
CA THR A 187 -9.92 -19.09 -3.32
C THR A 187 -9.51 -17.65 -3.61
N VAL A 188 -8.27 -17.43 -4.07
CA VAL A 188 -7.71 -16.11 -4.34
C VAL A 188 -7.53 -15.91 -5.84
N PRO A 189 -7.99 -14.80 -6.43
CA PRO A 189 -7.60 -14.40 -7.78
C PRO A 189 -6.08 -14.31 -7.90
N LEU A 190 -5.48 -15.21 -8.69
CA LEU A 190 -4.03 -15.34 -8.84
C LEU A 190 -3.61 -15.19 -10.29
N TRP A 191 -2.57 -14.41 -10.51
CA TRP A 191 -1.86 -14.40 -11.79
C TRP A 191 -0.42 -14.84 -11.56
N ILE A 192 -0.08 -16.03 -12.05
CA ILE A 192 1.27 -16.59 -12.00
C ILE A 192 1.90 -16.42 -13.38
N GLN A 193 3.07 -15.76 -13.43
CA GLN A 193 3.83 -15.57 -14.66
C GLN A 193 5.24 -16.15 -14.51
N HIS A 194 5.74 -16.85 -15.53
CA HIS A 194 7.08 -17.41 -15.50
C HIS A 194 7.70 -17.43 -16.89
N GLY A 195 8.99 -17.12 -16.99
CA GLY A 195 9.75 -17.20 -18.22
C GLY A 195 10.13 -18.64 -18.56
N THR A 196 9.99 -19.05 -19.82
CA THR A 196 10.31 -20.45 -20.23
C THR A 196 11.81 -20.72 -20.30
N LEU A 197 12.66 -19.69 -20.28
CA LEU A 197 14.11 -19.78 -20.24
C LEU A 197 14.71 -19.39 -18.89
N ASP A 198 13.89 -19.30 -17.85
CA ASP A 198 14.35 -18.96 -16.50
C ASP A 198 15.28 -20.07 -15.96
N GLN A 199 16.55 -19.71 -15.76
CA GLN A 199 17.58 -20.59 -15.23
C GLN A 199 17.84 -20.39 -13.73
N ALA A 200 17.32 -19.31 -13.14
CA ALA A 200 17.48 -19.02 -11.73
C ALA A 200 16.40 -19.71 -10.87
N VAL A 201 15.17 -19.73 -11.36
CA VAL A 201 14.04 -20.46 -10.78
C VAL A 201 13.41 -21.30 -11.90
N PRO A 202 13.49 -22.63 -11.84
CA PRO A 202 12.85 -23.46 -12.87
C PRO A 202 11.35 -23.18 -12.96
N ILE A 203 10.82 -23.09 -14.18
CA ILE A 203 9.38 -22.85 -14.44
C ILE A 203 8.50 -23.89 -13.74
N SER A 204 9.02 -25.10 -13.53
CA SER A 204 8.34 -26.18 -12.81
C SER A 204 7.92 -25.80 -11.39
N GLU A 205 8.57 -24.80 -10.76
CA GLU A 205 8.18 -24.32 -9.43
C GLU A 205 6.81 -23.63 -9.46
N SER A 206 6.55 -22.79 -10.46
CA SER A 206 5.22 -22.21 -10.70
C SER A 206 4.21 -23.28 -11.13
N GLU A 207 4.59 -24.18 -12.02
CA GLU A 207 3.70 -25.24 -12.52
C GLU A 207 3.23 -26.20 -11.41
N LYS A 208 4.07 -26.49 -10.40
CA LYS A 208 3.66 -27.27 -9.22
C LYS A 208 2.51 -26.59 -8.47
N ILE A 209 2.55 -25.28 -8.33
CA ILE A 209 1.49 -24.50 -7.66
C ILE A 209 0.22 -24.46 -8.53
N VAL A 210 0.38 -24.23 -9.83
CA VAL A 210 -0.74 -24.29 -10.78
C VAL A 210 -1.47 -25.63 -10.67
N ARG A 211 -0.74 -26.75 -10.71
CA ARG A 211 -1.34 -28.08 -10.54
C ARG A 211 -1.98 -28.29 -9.17
N ALA A 212 -1.35 -27.77 -8.10
CA ALA A 212 -1.92 -27.87 -6.75
C ALA A 212 -3.26 -27.15 -6.63
N ILE A 213 -3.39 -25.95 -7.24
CA ILE A 213 -4.63 -25.18 -7.30
C ILE A 213 -5.70 -25.94 -8.11
N GLN A 214 -5.34 -26.45 -9.28
CA GLN A 214 -6.26 -27.21 -10.15
C GLN A 214 -6.81 -28.47 -9.47
N ASN A 215 -5.98 -29.16 -8.70
CA ASN A 215 -6.38 -30.35 -7.95
C ASN A 215 -7.36 -30.05 -6.79
N CYS A 216 -7.54 -28.79 -6.43
CA CYS A 216 -8.52 -28.36 -5.41
C CYS A 216 -9.85 -27.91 -6.00
N ASN A 217 -10.21 -28.35 -7.23
CA ASN A 217 -11.36 -27.89 -7.97
C ASN A 217 -11.40 -26.35 -8.12
N GLY A 218 -10.21 -25.74 -8.03
CA GLY A 218 -9.96 -24.34 -8.22
C GLY A 218 -9.35 -24.10 -9.60
N GLY A 219 -9.30 -22.83 -10.00
CA GLY A 219 -8.67 -22.46 -11.26
C GLY A 219 -9.51 -21.45 -12.06
N GLU A 220 -10.76 -21.23 -11.68
CA GLU A 220 -11.58 -20.18 -12.29
C GLU A 220 -10.95 -18.79 -12.12
N ASN A 221 -10.27 -18.59 -10.97
CA ASN A 221 -9.58 -17.34 -10.64
C ASN A 221 -8.06 -17.39 -10.91
N LEU A 222 -7.56 -18.49 -11.51
CA LEU A 222 -6.15 -18.66 -11.81
C LEU A 222 -5.82 -18.27 -13.25
N LYS A 223 -5.02 -17.22 -13.41
CA LYS A 223 -4.35 -16.87 -14.68
C LYS A 223 -2.91 -17.37 -14.62
N TYR A 224 -2.51 -18.29 -15.52
CA TYR A 224 -1.13 -18.71 -15.68
C TYR A 224 -0.59 -18.29 -17.03
N THR A 225 0.59 -17.66 -17.05
CA THR A 225 1.26 -17.20 -18.26
C THR A 225 2.71 -17.70 -18.31
N ALA A 226 2.97 -18.67 -19.18
CA ALA A 226 4.32 -19.05 -19.53
C ALA A 226 4.85 -18.12 -20.63
N LEU A 227 5.77 -17.22 -20.27
CA LEU A 227 6.34 -16.23 -21.17
C LEU A 227 7.42 -16.87 -22.05
N LYS A 228 7.06 -17.19 -23.29
CA LYS A 228 7.95 -17.88 -24.23
C LYS A 228 9.22 -17.05 -24.50
N GLY A 229 10.37 -17.67 -24.30
CA GLY A 229 11.68 -17.04 -24.56
C GLY A 229 12.15 -16.06 -23.49
N ALA A 230 11.33 -15.76 -22.47
CA ALA A 230 11.72 -14.87 -21.38
C ALA A 230 12.63 -15.61 -20.37
N ASP A 231 13.67 -14.91 -19.92
CA ASP A 231 14.51 -15.33 -18.80
C ASP A 231 14.03 -14.78 -17.46
N HIS A 232 14.80 -15.03 -16.37
CA HIS A 232 14.46 -14.55 -15.03
C HIS A 232 14.37 -13.02 -14.94
N GLY A 233 15.31 -12.31 -15.57
CA GLY A 233 15.38 -10.86 -15.52
C GLY A 233 14.26 -10.16 -16.31
N ASP A 234 13.76 -10.84 -17.36
CA ASP A 234 12.68 -10.28 -18.18
C ASP A 234 11.39 -10.05 -17.41
N LEU A 235 11.15 -10.81 -16.34
CA LEU A 235 9.96 -10.67 -15.50
C LEU A 235 9.90 -9.34 -14.74
N GLU A 236 11.05 -8.66 -14.56
CA GLU A 236 11.10 -7.31 -13.97
C GLU A 236 10.30 -6.30 -14.81
N LYS A 237 10.25 -6.50 -16.12
CA LYS A 237 9.50 -5.63 -17.04
C LYS A 237 8.00 -5.57 -16.73
N MET A 238 7.47 -6.61 -16.07
CA MET A 238 6.06 -6.65 -15.69
C MET A 238 5.66 -5.52 -14.73
N PHE A 239 6.57 -5.04 -13.89
CA PHE A 239 6.29 -3.90 -13.00
C PHE A 239 6.08 -2.58 -13.75
N ARG A 240 6.49 -2.51 -15.03
CA ARG A 240 6.26 -1.34 -15.91
C ARG A 240 4.97 -1.45 -16.70
N ALA A 241 4.39 -2.65 -16.80
CA ALA A 241 3.19 -2.90 -17.58
C ALA A 241 1.95 -2.41 -16.83
N ASP A 242 1.10 -1.63 -17.51
CA ASP A 242 -0.18 -1.18 -16.94
C ASP A 242 -1.12 -2.36 -16.67
N GLU A 243 -1.00 -3.42 -17.48
CA GLU A 243 -1.81 -4.64 -17.33
C GLU A 243 -1.68 -5.25 -15.93
N LEU A 244 -0.49 -5.23 -15.32
CA LEU A 244 -0.27 -5.75 -13.96
C LEU A 244 -1.21 -5.09 -12.95
N TYR A 245 -1.24 -3.76 -12.97
CA TYR A 245 -2.02 -2.96 -12.01
C TYR A 245 -3.51 -3.00 -12.34
N THR A 246 -3.86 -2.92 -13.62
CA THR A 246 -5.25 -3.02 -14.08
C THR A 246 -5.84 -4.37 -13.70
N TRP A 247 -5.07 -5.45 -13.87
CA TRP A 247 -5.52 -6.79 -13.48
C TRP A 247 -5.67 -6.92 -11.96
N LEU A 248 -4.72 -6.42 -11.16
CA LEU A 248 -4.83 -6.47 -9.70
C LEU A 248 -6.06 -5.70 -9.18
N PHE A 249 -6.22 -4.46 -9.63
CA PHE A 249 -7.20 -3.54 -9.05
C PHE A 249 -8.65 -3.80 -9.48
N GLN A 250 -8.91 -4.73 -10.39
CA GLN A 250 -10.28 -5.12 -10.77
C GLN A 250 -10.96 -5.99 -9.71
N PHE A 251 -10.21 -6.63 -8.82
CA PHE A 251 -10.75 -7.55 -7.82
C PHE A 251 -11.07 -6.84 -6.51
N THR A 252 -12.16 -7.24 -5.92
CA THR A 252 -12.55 -6.85 -4.55
C THR A 252 -12.99 -8.12 -3.84
N LYS A 253 -12.57 -8.29 -2.60
CA LYS A 253 -13.00 -9.42 -1.80
C LYS A 253 -14.44 -9.19 -1.34
N GLU A 254 -15.30 -10.17 -1.54
CA GLU A 254 -16.64 -10.13 -0.98
C GLU A 254 -16.58 -10.25 0.54
N VAL A 255 -17.36 -9.44 1.23
CA VAL A 255 -17.55 -9.58 2.68
C VAL A 255 -18.39 -10.83 2.89
N GLN A 256 -17.83 -11.87 3.46
CA GLN A 256 -18.64 -12.97 3.98
C GLN A 256 -19.39 -12.41 5.20
N GLU A 257 -20.71 -12.22 5.05
CA GLU A 257 -21.63 -11.88 6.13
C GLU A 257 -21.70 -13.02 7.16
#